data_52dff2473ee667e65ad66ddb27ec1245
#
_entry.id   52dff2473ee667e65ad66ddb27ec1245
#
_cell.length_a   1.000
_cell.length_b   1.000
_cell.length_c   1.000
_cell.angle_alpha   90.00
_cell.angle_beta   90.00
_cell.angle_gamma   90.00
#
_symmetry.space_group_name_H-M   'P 1'
#
loop_
_entity.id
_entity.type
_entity.pdbx_description
1 polymer ?
#
loop_
_entity_poly.entity_id
_entity_poly.type
_entity_poly.pdbx_seq_one_letter_code
_entity_poly.pdbx_strand_id
1 'polypeptide(L)'
;MLRFETNYTISDKLRRLLNGLNEAFTPSDQRSVLTQIGQIYLDATKKRFETQTDVDRKKWKPLRPDTIRKKGHSRIGVLSGDLRNSIKMEFTGNSVFIGTDVIYAKTFHYLVKKGSFGKGIPWGDIPRRSFIGRNNRIDDQVAKKLKQIYAKQFGLDVSSL
;
A
#
# COMPACT_ATOMS: atom_id res chain seq x y z
N MET A 1 7.60 6.55 11.13
CA MET A 1 7.02 5.97 9.88
C MET A 1 6.07 6.96 9.24
N LEU A 2 6.19 7.19 7.93
CA LEU A 2 5.23 7.99 7.19
C LEU A 2 3.96 7.15 6.98
N ARG A 3 2.88 7.52 7.67
CA ARG A 3 1.56 6.94 7.48
C ARG A 3 0.88 7.69 6.33
N PHE A 4 0.44 6.96 5.34
CA PHE A 4 -0.35 7.50 4.25
C PHE A 4 -1.82 7.25 4.60
N GLU A 5 -2.49 8.28 5.09
CA GLU A 5 -3.94 8.23 5.26
C GLU A 5 -4.58 8.32 3.87
N THR A 6 -5.27 7.28 3.50
CA THR A 6 -6.07 7.26 2.28
C THR A 6 -7.53 7.29 2.70
N ASN A 7 -8.27 8.31 2.27
CA ASN A 7 -9.72 8.42 2.49
C ASN A 7 -10.47 7.43 1.58
N TYR A 8 -10.29 6.13 1.85
CA TYR A 8 -11.05 5.09 1.15
C TYR A 8 -12.16 4.56 2.05
N THR A 9 -13.38 4.59 1.55
CA THR A 9 -14.50 3.89 2.17
C THR A 9 -14.30 2.39 1.98
N ILE A 10 -14.21 1.66 3.09
CA ILE A 10 -14.18 0.19 3.09
C ILE A 10 -15.58 -0.29 2.70
N SER A 11 -15.67 -1.33 1.87
CA SER A 11 -16.96 -1.97 1.61
C SER A 11 -17.59 -2.45 2.95
N ASP A 12 -18.88 -2.33 3.08
CA ASP A 12 -19.59 -2.74 4.32
C ASP A 12 -19.38 -4.22 4.65
N LYS A 13 -19.20 -5.04 3.61
CA LYS A 13 -18.85 -6.44 3.76
C LYS A 13 -17.50 -6.63 4.44
N LEU A 14 -16.45 -5.93 3.97
CA LEU A 14 -15.12 -6.03 4.56
C LEU A 14 -15.10 -5.43 5.98
N ARG A 15 -15.85 -4.35 6.22
CA ARG A 15 -15.99 -3.76 7.55
C ARG A 15 -16.58 -4.75 8.55
N ARG A 16 -17.67 -5.45 8.17
CA ARG A 16 -18.29 -6.48 9.02
C ARG A 16 -17.33 -7.62 9.36
N LEU A 17 -16.59 -8.13 8.34
CA LEU A 17 -15.60 -9.18 8.57
C LEU A 17 -14.48 -8.73 9.51
N LEU A 18 -13.98 -7.49 9.38
CA LEU A 18 -12.94 -6.94 10.26
C LEU A 18 -13.43 -6.70 11.69
N ASN A 19 -14.66 -6.21 11.85
CA ASN A 19 -15.25 -6.01 13.19
C ASN A 19 -15.43 -7.34 13.91
N GLY A 20 -15.86 -8.39 13.23
CA GLY A 20 -16.01 -9.72 13.81
C GLY A 20 -14.70 -10.35 14.31
N LEU A 21 -13.52 -9.86 13.89
CA LEU A 21 -12.24 -10.37 14.40
C LEU A 21 -12.10 -10.17 15.91
N ASN A 22 -12.54 -9.04 16.44
CA ASN A 22 -12.40 -8.73 17.87
C ASN A 22 -13.30 -9.60 18.75
N GLU A 23 -14.42 -10.06 18.22
CA GLU A 23 -15.40 -10.89 18.93
C GLU A 23 -15.10 -12.38 18.82
N ALA A 24 -14.51 -12.78 17.69
CA ALA A 24 -14.39 -14.17 17.31
C ALA A 24 -13.00 -14.79 17.54
N PHE A 25 -11.96 -13.97 17.77
CA PHE A 25 -10.58 -14.42 17.84
C PHE A 25 -9.86 -13.94 19.09
N THR A 26 -8.97 -14.77 19.64
CA THR A 26 -8.06 -14.35 20.70
C THR A 26 -7.11 -13.25 20.22
N PRO A 27 -6.50 -12.46 21.10
CA PRO A 27 -5.52 -11.43 20.70
C PRO A 27 -4.35 -11.96 19.87
N SER A 28 -3.87 -13.18 20.14
CA SER A 28 -2.81 -13.82 19.36
C SER A 28 -3.27 -14.18 17.95
N ASP A 29 -4.50 -14.72 17.83
CA ASP A 29 -5.08 -15.08 16.53
C ASP A 29 -5.38 -13.83 15.71
N GLN A 30 -5.91 -12.78 16.34
CA GLN A 30 -6.10 -11.46 15.69
C GLN A 30 -4.79 -10.94 15.10
N ARG A 31 -3.68 -11.04 15.83
CA ARG A 31 -2.36 -10.65 15.35
C ARG A 31 -1.94 -11.45 14.13
N SER A 32 -2.16 -12.77 14.15
CA SER A 32 -1.89 -13.65 13.01
C SER A 32 -2.72 -13.29 11.79
N VAL A 33 -4.02 -13.01 11.97
CA VAL A 33 -4.92 -12.57 10.90
C VAL A 33 -4.48 -11.23 10.32
N LEU A 34 -4.19 -10.25 11.16
CA LEU A 34 -3.71 -8.93 10.74
C LEU A 34 -2.38 -9.03 9.97
N THR A 35 -1.50 -9.95 10.37
CA THR A 35 -0.25 -10.22 9.63
C THR A 35 -0.54 -10.70 8.22
N GLN A 36 -1.45 -11.65 8.04
CA GLN A 36 -1.81 -12.17 6.72
C GLN A 36 -2.47 -11.11 5.84
N ILE A 37 -3.33 -10.26 6.41
CA ILE A 37 -3.95 -9.12 5.71
C ILE A 37 -2.88 -8.10 5.33
N GLY A 38 -2.02 -7.73 6.26
CA GLY A 38 -0.93 -6.79 6.04
C GLY A 38 0.01 -7.25 4.92
N GLN A 39 0.28 -8.56 4.85
CA GLN A 39 1.11 -9.13 3.78
C GLN A 39 0.48 -8.93 2.40
N ILE A 40 -0.84 -9.09 2.25
CA ILE A 40 -1.53 -8.84 0.97
C ILE A 40 -1.31 -7.39 0.51
N TYR A 41 -1.45 -6.41 1.42
CA TYR A 41 -1.22 -4.99 1.09
C TYR A 41 0.25 -4.68 0.84
N LEU A 42 1.16 -5.28 1.59
CA LEU A 42 2.61 -5.12 1.42
C LEU A 42 3.06 -5.62 0.04
N ASP A 43 2.64 -6.82 -0.34
CA ASP A 43 2.97 -7.43 -1.62
C ASP A 43 2.37 -6.63 -2.78
N ALA A 44 1.11 -6.21 -2.67
CA ALA A 44 0.47 -5.35 -3.66
C ALA A 44 1.22 -4.02 -3.81
N THR A 45 1.70 -3.43 -2.72
CA THR A 45 2.47 -2.19 -2.74
C THR A 45 3.82 -2.38 -3.44
N LYS A 46 4.56 -3.43 -3.10
CA LYS A 46 5.86 -3.74 -3.74
C LYS A 46 5.69 -4.07 -5.23
N LYS A 47 4.62 -4.77 -5.59
CA LYS A 47 4.31 -5.12 -6.98
C LYS A 47 4.07 -3.89 -7.86
N ARG A 48 3.56 -2.77 -7.31
CA ARG A 48 3.39 -1.52 -8.08
C ARG A 48 4.71 -0.96 -8.61
N PHE A 49 5.80 -1.16 -7.91
CA PHE A 49 7.15 -0.79 -8.40
C PHE A 49 7.64 -1.69 -9.54
N GLU A 50 7.21 -2.94 -9.56
CA GLU A 50 7.52 -3.87 -10.65
C GLU A 50 6.71 -3.54 -11.89
N THR A 51 5.41 -3.33 -11.70
CA THR A 51 4.46 -3.03 -12.78
C THR A 51 4.48 -1.58 -13.22
N GLN A 52 5.12 -0.67 -12.46
CA GLN A 52 5.17 0.78 -12.71
C GLN A 52 3.76 1.38 -12.79
N THR A 53 2.89 0.98 -11.85
CA THR A 53 1.48 1.39 -11.81
C THR A 53 1.12 1.99 -10.46
N ASP A 54 0.09 2.83 -10.46
CA ASP A 54 -0.51 3.37 -9.26
C ASP A 54 -1.49 2.37 -8.59
N VAL A 55 -2.20 2.85 -7.57
CA VAL A 55 -3.20 2.10 -6.81
C VAL A 55 -4.32 1.58 -7.70
N ASP A 56 -4.71 2.35 -8.72
CA ASP A 56 -5.78 2.01 -9.68
C ASP A 56 -5.26 1.26 -10.91
N ARG A 57 -3.98 0.82 -10.89
CA ARG A 57 -3.29 0.13 -11.98
C ARG A 57 -3.03 0.99 -13.22
N LYS A 58 -3.19 2.31 -13.13
CA LYS A 58 -2.78 3.22 -14.19
C LYS A 58 -1.25 3.33 -14.18
N LYS A 59 -0.66 3.32 -15.37
CA LYS A 59 0.79 3.48 -15.50
C LYS A 59 1.24 4.82 -14.93
N TRP A 60 2.35 4.80 -14.18
CA TRP A 60 2.97 6.03 -13.71
C TRP A 60 3.46 6.88 -14.89
N LYS A 61 3.34 8.20 -14.77
CA LYS A 61 3.87 9.12 -15.75
C LYS A 61 5.38 8.88 -15.92
N PRO A 62 5.88 8.70 -17.16
CA PRO A 62 7.28 8.44 -17.44
C PRO A 62 8.23 9.48 -16.83
N LEU A 63 9.47 9.10 -16.65
CA LEU A 63 10.55 10.03 -16.29
C LEU A 63 10.85 10.94 -17.48
N ARG A 64 11.32 12.17 -17.18
CA ARG A 64 11.83 13.08 -18.20
C ARG A 64 13.11 12.50 -18.83
N PRO A 65 13.39 12.78 -20.11
CA PRO A 65 14.61 12.32 -20.80
C PRO A 65 15.90 12.64 -20.03
N ASP A 66 16.01 13.84 -19.48
CA ASP A 66 17.17 14.25 -18.67
C ASP A 66 17.32 13.42 -17.40
N THR A 67 16.21 13.02 -16.78
CA THR A 67 16.22 12.16 -15.60
C THR A 67 16.67 10.75 -15.98
N ILE A 68 16.22 10.23 -17.11
CA ILE A 68 16.63 8.92 -17.62
C ILE A 68 18.13 8.93 -17.93
N ARG A 69 18.63 9.99 -18.60
CA ARG A 69 20.05 10.14 -18.94
C ARG A 69 20.94 10.15 -17.69
N LYS A 70 20.58 10.93 -16.65
CA LYS A 70 21.31 10.99 -15.38
C LYS A 70 21.26 9.68 -14.59
N LYS A 71 20.19 8.94 -14.73
CA LYS A 71 19.90 7.73 -13.96
C LYS A 71 20.39 6.44 -14.64
N GLY A 72 20.60 6.49 -15.95
CA GLY A 72 21.01 5.34 -16.76
C GLY A 72 19.88 4.35 -17.11
N HIS A 73 18.65 4.57 -16.62
CA HIS A 73 17.51 3.71 -16.93
C HIS A 73 16.17 4.42 -16.72
N SER A 74 15.10 3.90 -17.32
CA SER A 74 13.74 4.47 -17.28
C SER A 74 12.86 3.99 -16.11
N ARG A 75 13.30 3.01 -15.30
CA ARG A 75 12.49 2.49 -14.18
C ARG A 75 12.22 3.58 -13.13
N ILE A 76 10.96 3.77 -12.79
CA ILE A 76 10.49 4.82 -11.87
C ILE A 76 10.58 4.29 -10.42
N GLY A 77 11.00 5.14 -9.47
CA GLY A 77 11.06 4.79 -8.05
C GLY A 77 12.14 3.77 -7.67
N VAL A 78 13.02 3.42 -8.61
CA VAL A 78 14.09 2.43 -8.40
C VAL A 78 15.40 3.05 -8.84
N LEU A 79 16.07 3.84 -8.00
CA LEU A 79 17.46 4.27 -8.23
C LEU A 79 18.40 3.28 -7.55
N SER A 80 18.39 3.23 -6.24
CA SER A 80 19.06 2.25 -5.37
C SER A 80 18.15 1.11 -4.92
N GLY A 81 16.84 1.25 -5.10
CA GLY A 81 15.83 0.33 -4.55
C GLY A 81 15.35 0.70 -3.14
N ASP A 82 15.95 1.71 -2.50
CA ASP A 82 15.71 2.06 -1.10
C ASP A 82 14.23 2.27 -0.79
N LEU A 83 13.52 3.05 -1.63
CA LEU A 83 12.11 3.31 -1.39
C LEU A 83 11.27 2.02 -1.42
N ARG A 84 11.50 1.14 -2.41
CA ARG A 84 10.77 -0.13 -2.50
C ARG A 84 11.11 -1.06 -1.32
N ASN A 85 12.39 -1.13 -0.98
CA ASN A 85 12.89 -2.05 0.05
C ASN A 85 12.55 -1.56 1.46
N SER A 86 12.41 -0.25 1.66
CA SER A 86 12.02 0.35 2.96
C SER A 86 10.54 0.18 3.30
N ILE A 87 9.72 -0.27 2.34
CA ILE A 87 8.30 -0.49 2.61
C ILE A 87 8.16 -1.70 3.52
N LYS A 88 7.60 -1.45 4.68
CA LYS A 88 7.44 -2.43 5.75
C LYS A 88 6.03 -2.39 6.34
N MET A 89 5.73 -3.41 7.10
CA MET A 89 4.52 -3.56 7.88
C MET A 89 4.85 -3.28 9.35
N GLU A 90 4.03 -2.47 10.00
CA GLU A 90 4.12 -2.18 11.43
C GLU A 90 2.77 -2.39 12.10
N PHE A 91 2.81 -2.78 13.37
CA PHE A 91 1.63 -2.98 14.19
C PHE A 91 1.52 -1.92 15.26
N THR A 92 0.31 -1.46 15.49
CA THR A 92 -0.02 -0.55 16.61
C THR A 92 -1.37 -0.98 17.17
N GLY A 93 -1.36 -1.59 18.37
CA GLY A 93 -2.56 -2.22 18.94
C GLY A 93 -3.15 -3.25 17.97
N ASN A 94 -4.43 -3.15 17.70
CA ASN A 94 -5.19 -4.00 16.78
C ASN A 94 -5.18 -3.50 15.32
N SER A 95 -4.17 -2.73 14.94
CA SER A 95 -4.06 -2.18 13.59
C SER A 95 -2.74 -2.57 12.94
N VAL A 96 -2.77 -2.80 11.63
CA VAL A 96 -1.58 -3.00 10.80
C VAL A 96 -1.43 -1.85 9.83
N PHE A 97 -0.21 -1.32 9.74
CA PHE A 97 0.15 -0.22 8.86
C PHE A 97 1.19 -0.67 7.85
N ILE A 98 1.00 -0.23 6.60
CA ILE A 98 2.01 -0.38 5.54
C ILE A 98 2.57 1.00 5.24
N GLY A 99 3.88 1.16 5.32
CA GLY A 99 4.50 2.46 5.13
C GLY A 99 6.01 2.37 4.94
N THR A 100 6.65 3.54 4.97
CA THR A 100 8.09 3.71 4.83
C THR A 100 8.57 4.89 5.66
N ASP A 101 9.83 4.84 6.10
CA ASP A 101 10.49 5.94 6.81
C ASP A 101 11.29 6.84 5.86
N VAL A 102 11.33 6.53 4.58
CA VAL A 102 12.06 7.31 3.58
C VAL A 102 11.41 8.67 3.40
N ILE A 103 12.16 9.74 3.69
CA ILE A 103 11.67 11.13 3.72
C ILE A 103 11.06 11.55 2.38
N TYR A 104 11.68 11.21 1.26
CA TYR A 104 11.21 11.58 -0.07
C TYR A 104 10.00 10.76 -0.57
N ALA A 105 9.53 9.78 0.20
CA ALA A 105 8.37 8.96 -0.17
C ALA A 105 7.11 9.80 -0.39
N LYS A 106 6.90 10.86 0.41
CA LYS A 106 5.78 11.79 0.24
C LYS A 106 5.83 12.49 -1.11
N THR A 107 7.01 13.01 -1.48
CA THR A 107 7.24 13.69 -2.76
C THR A 107 6.98 12.76 -3.95
N PHE A 108 7.34 11.49 -3.81
CA PHE A 108 7.09 10.49 -4.83
C PHE A 108 5.60 10.12 -4.92
N HIS A 109 4.94 9.98 -3.78
CA HIS A 109 3.54 9.54 -3.68
C HIS A 109 2.55 10.60 -4.16
N TYR A 110 2.78 11.86 -3.78
CA TYR A 110 1.89 12.99 -4.08
C TYR A 110 2.42 13.84 -5.23
N LEU A 111 1.51 14.59 -5.86
CA LEU A 111 1.90 15.65 -6.79
C LEU A 111 2.65 16.75 -6.03
N VAL A 112 3.81 17.14 -6.52
CA VAL A 112 4.55 18.29 -6.00
C VAL A 112 4.75 19.30 -7.12
N LYS A 113 4.26 20.52 -6.93
CA LYS A 113 4.41 21.62 -7.90
C LYS A 113 5.79 22.26 -7.81
N LYS A 114 6.26 22.82 -8.94
CA LYS A 114 7.47 23.65 -8.98
C LYS A 114 7.37 24.76 -7.92
N GLY A 115 8.46 24.96 -7.17
CA GLY A 115 8.53 25.98 -6.13
C GLY A 115 8.05 25.56 -4.73
N SER A 116 7.47 24.35 -4.59
CA SER A 116 7.03 23.84 -3.27
C SER A 116 8.16 23.68 -2.26
N PHE A 117 9.41 23.62 -2.68
CA PHE A 117 10.60 23.49 -1.83
C PHE A 117 11.42 24.79 -1.74
N GLY A 118 10.87 25.92 -2.18
CA GLY A 118 11.52 27.24 -2.11
C GLY A 118 12.12 27.70 -3.45
N LYS A 119 12.57 28.98 -3.47
CA LYS A 119 13.22 29.59 -4.64
C LYS A 119 14.58 28.95 -4.87
N GLY A 120 14.91 28.63 -6.12
CA GLY A 120 16.23 28.11 -6.53
C GLY A 120 16.33 26.59 -6.69
N ILE A 121 15.30 25.83 -6.37
CA ILE A 121 15.29 24.40 -6.65
C ILE A 121 14.85 24.17 -8.09
N PRO A 122 15.71 23.57 -8.94
CA PRO A 122 15.48 23.48 -10.39
C PRO A 122 14.46 22.41 -10.81
N TRP A 123 13.86 21.73 -9.85
CA TRP A 123 12.88 20.69 -10.13
C TRP A 123 11.59 21.30 -10.67
N GLY A 124 11.14 20.79 -11.79
CA GLY A 124 9.78 21.05 -12.28
C GLY A 124 8.76 20.28 -11.45
N ASP A 125 7.51 20.26 -11.91
CA ASP A 125 6.46 19.46 -11.29
C ASP A 125 6.85 17.99 -11.20
N ILE A 126 6.71 17.42 -10.01
CA ILE A 126 6.88 15.99 -9.78
C ILE A 126 5.49 15.35 -9.87
N PRO A 127 5.24 14.52 -10.88
CA PRO A 127 3.92 13.93 -11.06
C PRO A 127 3.61 12.94 -9.93
N ARG A 128 2.34 12.89 -9.56
CA ARG A 128 1.84 11.91 -8.58
C ARG A 128 2.11 10.49 -9.07
N ARG A 129 2.62 9.66 -8.14
CA ARG A 129 2.87 8.23 -8.34
C ARG A 129 2.46 7.48 -7.09
N SER A 130 1.15 7.38 -6.84
CA SER A 130 0.63 6.73 -5.65
C SER A 130 0.99 5.24 -5.65
N PHE A 131 1.84 4.83 -4.73
CA PHE A 131 2.30 3.46 -4.59
C PHE A 131 1.73 2.75 -3.35
N ILE A 132 1.32 3.50 -2.32
CA ILE A 132 0.60 2.98 -1.15
C ILE A 132 -0.87 3.37 -1.27
N GLY A 133 -1.75 2.44 -0.94
CA GLY A 133 -3.19 2.68 -0.92
C GLY A 133 -3.97 1.42 -1.22
N ARG A 134 -5.27 1.51 -0.99
CA ARG A 134 -6.25 0.45 -1.16
C ARG A 134 -6.98 0.61 -2.48
N ASN A 135 -7.52 -0.47 -2.99
CA ASN A 135 -8.50 -0.49 -4.06
C ASN A 135 -9.42 -1.70 -3.88
N ASN A 136 -10.55 -1.70 -4.57
CA ASN A 136 -11.57 -2.75 -4.43
C ASN A 136 -11.00 -4.15 -4.66
N ARG A 137 -10.11 -4.34 -5.62
CA ARG A 137 -9.51 -5.65 -5.91
C ARG A 137 -8.69 -6.20 -4.74
N ILE A 138 -7.92 -5.36 -4.06
CA ILE A 138 -7.14 -5.77 -2.89
C ILE A 138 -8.09 -6.05 -1.74
N ASP A 139 -9.11 -5.23 -1.57
CA ASP A 139 -10.13 -5.42 -0.55
C ASP A 139 -10.91 -6.73 -0.75
N ASP A 140 -11.21 -7.12 -1.99
CA ASP A 140 -11.80 -8.42 -2.34
C ASP A 140 -10.86 -9.58 -1.99
N GLN A 141 -9.56 -9.43 -2.25
CA GLN A 141 -8.56 -10.43 -1.86
C GLN A 141 -8.50 -10.60 -0.34
N VAL A 142 -8.54 -9.49 0.40
CA VAL A 142 -8.58 -9.48 1.87
C VAL A 142 -9.87 -10.12 2.36
N ALA A 143 -11.01 -9.76 1.80
CA ALA A 143 -12.30 -10.34 2.16
C ALA A 143 -12.33 -11.86 1.92
N LYS A 144 -11.81 -12.30 0.76
CA LYS A 144 -11.67 -13.74 0.45
C LYS A 144 -10.78 -14.45 1.47
N LYS A 145 -9.64 -13.85 1.82
CA LYS A 145 -8.71 -14.40 2.81
C LYS A 145 -9.36 -14.51 4.19
N LEU A 146 -10.07 -13.46 4.63
CA LEU A 146 -10.80 -13.46 5.89
C LEU A 146 -11.85 -14.57 5.94
N LYS A 147 -12.65 -14.72 4.90
CA LYS A 147 -13.63 -15.81 4.80
C LYS A 147 -12.97 -17.19 4.96
N GLN A 148 -11.83 -17.44 4.32
CA GLN A 148 -11.08 -18.68 4.46
C GLN A 148 -10.60 -18.91 5.89
N ILE A 149 -10.13 -17.85 6.57
CA ILE A 149 -9.69 -17.93 7.96
C ILE A 149 -10.87 -18.24 8.88
N TYR A 150 -12.01 -17.55 8.71
CA TYR A 150 -13.23 -17.82 9.49
C TYR A 150 -13.74 -19.23 9.25
N ALA A 151 -13.80 -19.68 8.00
CA ALA A 151 -14.24 -21.02 7.67
C ALA A 151 -13.37 -22.09 8.36
N LYS A 152 -12.05 -21.90 8.33
CA LYS A 152 -11.10 -22.80 9.01
C LYS A 152 -11.25 -22.79 10.53
N GLN A 153 -11.44 -21.62 11.12
CA GLN A 153 -11.54 -21.44 12.57
C GLN A 153 -12.81 -22.06 13.16
N PHE A 154 -13.92 -21.94 12.44
CA PHE A 154 -15.26 -22.35 12.91
C PHE A 154 -15.81 -23.58 12.22
N GLY A 155 -15.03 -24.24 11.34
CA GLY A 155 -15.49 -25.42 10.61
C GLY A 155 -16.64 -25.14 9.64
N LEU A 156 -16.72 -23.88 9.10
CA LEU A 156 -17.79 -23.45 8.20
C LEU A 156 -17.40 -23.68 6.75
N ASP A 157 -18.43 -23.85 5.89
CA ASP A 157 -18.20 -23.77 4.44
C ASP A 157 -17.96 -22.31 4.03
N VAL A 158 -16.93 -22.08 3.21
CA VAL A 158 -16.60 -20.73 2.68
C VAL A 158 -17.76 -20.15 1.86
N SER A 159 -18.59 -20.99 1.24
CA SER A 159 -19.77 -20.57 0.48
C SER A 159 -20.89 -20.00 1.35
N SER A 160 -20.91 -20.34 2.64
CA SER A 160 -21.91 -19.87 3.60
C SER A 160 -21.59 -18.50 4.21
N LEU A 161 -20.40 -17.94 3.93
CA LEU A 161 -19.92 -16.65 4.40
C LEU A 161 -19.92 -15.60 3.25
#